data_22116f93186b1ae2834fab735ad337ea
#
_entry.id   22116f93186b1ae2834fab735ad337ea
#
_cell.length_a   1.000
_cell.length_b   1.000
_cell.length_c   1.000
_cell.angle_alpha   90.00
_cell.angle_beta   90.00
_cell.angle_gamma   90.00
#
_symmetry.space_group_name_H-M   'P 1'
#
loop_
_entity.id
_entity.type
_entity.pdbx_description
1 polymer ?
#
loop_
_entity_poly.entity_id
_entity_poly.type
_entity_poly.pdbx_seq_one_letter_code
_entity_poly.pdbx_strand_id
1 'polypeptide(L)'
;ETGQERIDALDDVREFDASEIEQNITSLDSNRKILTEIFSYALEHEKRTGRFPKTLIFAVNDIQHKSHSDQLVRTAREILMRGDDFVQKITGNPNVDKPLEKIRRFRNRPEPSVVVTVDMLSTGVDIPALEYIVFLRPVKSRILWTQMLGRGTRKCTEINKECFTIFDCFDGTLIQYFKNTNDFPIEIGEEGHTVTIREIIENIWNNIEPEYNKNRLIKRLRRIAETMSAKAREAFEAYIPDGDVKGFADNLKKMLIDDFTGTMRTLRNPKFQDLLINYD
;
A
#
# COMPACT_ATOMS: atom_id res chain seq x y z
N GLU A 1 13.35 11.38 42.22
CA GLU A 1 12.88 10.73 40.95
C GLU A 1 12.32 11.83 40.06
N THR A 2 13.15 12.37 39.20
CA THR A 2 12.83 13.44 38.28
C THR A 2 12.46 12.79 36.94
N GLY A 3 11.15 12.80 36.61
CA GLY A 3 10.67 12.47 35.28
C GLY A 3 11.11 13.55 34.28
N GLN A 4 12.21 13.31 33.60
CA GLN A 4 12.56 14.05 32.40
C GLN A 4 11.85 13.36 31.21
N GLU A 5 10.81 13.99 30.69
CA GLU A 5 10.34 13.72 29.35
C GLU A 5 11.46 14.02 28.35
N ARG A 6 12.08 12.99 27.79
CA ARG A 6 12.91 13.15 26.62
C ARG A 6 11.99 13.31 25.41
N ILE A 7 11.81 14.54 24.97
CA ILE A 7 11.39 14.80 23.61
C ILE A 7 12.63 14.54 22.74
N ASP A 8 12.77 13.33 22.24
CA ASP A 8 13.67 13.06 21.14
C ASP A 8 13.07 13.73 19.90
N ALA A 9 13.64 14.85 19.50
CA ALA A 9 13.39 15.41 18.19
C ALA A 9 13.76 14.32 17.18
N LEU A 10 12.76 13.86 16.41
CA LEU A 10 12.95 12.96 15.27
C LEU A 10 13.65 13.73 14.14
N ASP A 11 14.94 13.99 14.31
CA ASP A 11 15.79 14.65 13.30
C ASP A 11 16.33 13.65 12.27
N ASP A 12 16.05 12.36 12.42
CA ASP A 12 16.40 11.35 11.43
C ASP A 12 15.15 10.70 10.88
N VAL A 13 14.95 10.83 9.57
CA VAL A 13 14.09 9.91 8.80
C VAL A 13 14.79 8.55 8.88
N ARG A 14 14.47 7.78 9.92
CA ARG A 14 14.91 6.40 10.02
C ARG A 14 14.37 5.67 8.81
N GLU A 15 15.26 5.18 7.97
CA GLU A 15 14.91 4.20 6.96
C GLU A 15 14.56 2.90 7.69
N PHE A 16 13.27 2.67 7.82
CA PHE A 16 12.81 1.38 8.30
C PHE A 16 12.80 0.42 7.12
N ASP A 17 13.47 -0.71 7.26
CA ASP A 17 13.26 -1.84 6.36
C ASP A 17 11.76 -2.19 6.39
N ALA A 18 11.20 -2.57 5.23
CA ALA A 18 9.80 -2.95 5.12
C ALA A 18 9.40 -4.00 6.18
N SER A 19 10.33 -4.86 6.59
CA SER A 19 10.15 -5.83 7.67
C SER A 19 10.06 -5.20 9.07
N GLU A 20 10.72 -4.08 9.33
CA GLU A 20 10.64 -3.34 10.59
C GLU A 20 9.35 -2.53 10.68
N ILE A 21 8.88 -1.99 9.55
CA ILE A 21 7.56 -1.35 9.46
C ILE A 21 6.46 -2.35 9.81
N GLU A 22 6.60 -3.61 9.36
CA GLU A 22 5.66 -4.69 9.67
C GLU A 22 5.60 -5.05 11.16
N GLN A 23 6.73 -4.99 11.85
CA GLN A 23 6.83 -5.50 13.22
C GLN A 23 6.67 -4.41 14.30
N ASN A 24 7.06 -3.16 14.03
CA ASN A 24 7.21 -2.14 15.07
C ASN A 24 6.40 -0.85 14.87
N ILE A 25 5.93 -0.53 13.65
CA ILE A 25 5.26 0.75 13.38
C ILE A 25 3.93 0.54 12.67
N THR A 26 2.94 0.11 13.41
CA THR A 26 1.54 0.32 13.04
C THR A 26 1.15 1.73 13.48
N SER A 27 1.48 2.73 12.67
CA SER A 27 1.08 4.11 12.98
C SER A 27 -0.43 4.23 12.94
N LEU A 28 -1.04 4.54 14.08
CA LEU A 28 -2.48 4.77 14.21
C LEU A 28 -2.97 5.81 13.22
N ASP A 29 -2.22 6.88 13.05
CA ASP A 29 -2.58 8.00 12.17
C ASP A 29 -2.53 7.61 10.69
N SER A 30 -1.52 6.82 10.28
CA SER A 30 -1.45 6.30 8.91
C SER A 30 -2.60 5.35 8.61
N ASN A 31 -2.89 4.41 9.50
CA ASN A 31 -4.00 3.48 9.35
C ASN A 31 -5.35 4.22 9.29
N ARG A 32 -5.54 5.24 10.12
CA ARG A 32 -6.74 6.08 10.10
C ARG A 32 -6.91 6.81 8.77
N LYS A 33 -5.85 7.43 8.24
CA LYS A 33 -5.88 8.12 6.95
C LYS A 33 -6.22 7.14 5.80
N ILE A 34 -5.54 6.00 5.75
CA ILE A 34 -5.77 4.97 4.73
C ILE A 34 -7.21 4.46 4.80
N LEU A 35 -7.69 4.08 5.99
CA LEU A 35 -9.06 3.58 6.14
C LEU A 35 -10.11 4.65 5.83
N THR A 36 -9.86 5.92 6.18
CA THR A 36 -10.77 7.03 5.85
C THR A 36 -10.91 7.16 4.34
N GLU A 37 -9.82 7.09 3.61
CA GLU A 37 -9.82 7.16 2.14
C GLU A 37 -10.54 5.95 1.52
N ILE A 38 -10.20 4.73 1.92
CA ILE A 38 -10.86 3.51 1.43
C ILE A 38 -12.36 3.54 1.70
N PHE A 39 -12.76 3.96 2.89
CA PHE A 39 -14.19 4.03 3.23
C PHE A 39 -14.92 5.17 2.54
N SER A 40 -14.23 6.23 2.09
CA SER A 40 -14.84 7.22 1.20
C SER A 40 -15.30 6.61 -0.12
N TYR A 41 -14.47 5.78 -0.75
CA TYR A 41 -14.84 5.00 -1.94
C TYR A 41 -15.98 4.01 -1.65
N ALA A 42 -15.94 3.35 -0.49
CA ALA A 42 -16.99 2.41 -0.11
C ALA A 42 -18.35 3.09 0.12
N LEU A 43 -18.37 4.27 0.72
CA LEU A 43 -19.57 5.08 0.91
C LEU A 43 -20.13 5.63 -0.41
N GLU A 44 -19.24 5.99 -1.35
CA GLU A 44 -19.64 6.39 -2.69
C GLU A 44 -20.24 5.20 -3.47
N HIS A 45 -19.60 4.03 -3.37
CA HIS A 45 -20.14 2.78 -3.91
C HIS A 45 -21.55 2.51 -3.35
N GLU A 46 -21.73 2.66 -2.04
CA GLU A 46 -23.03 2.47 -1.38
C GLU A 46 -24.09 3.45 -1.89
N LYS A 47 -23.75 4.73 -2.06
CA LYS A 47 -24.66 5.72 -2.64
C LYS A 47 -25.12 5.34 -4.05
N ARG A 48 -24.22 4.76 -4.84
CA ARG A 48 -24.48 4.35 -6.24
C ARG A 48 -25.30 3.07 -6.33
N THR A 49 -25.01 2.09 -5.46
CA THR A 49 -25.57 0.72 -5.58
C THR A 49 -26.64 0.40 -4.54
N GLY A 50 -26.83 1.26 -3.53
CA GLY A 50 -27.75 1.02 -2.40
C GLY A 50 -27.23 0.03 -1.35
N ARG A 51 -25.98 -0.44 -1.47
CA ARG A 51 -25.37 -1.39 -0.53
C ARG A 51 -23.90 -1.09 -0.31
N PHE A 52 -23.44 -1.31 0.91
CA PHE A 52 -22.01 -1.18 1.24
C PHE A 52 -21.22 -2.38 0.66
N PRO A 53 -20.08 -2.16 0.01
CA PRO A 53 -19.30 -3.26 -0.59
C PRO A 53 -18.74 -4.18 0.49
N LYS A 54 -18.85 -5.49 0.26
CA LYS A 54 -18.16 -6.48 1.11
C LYS A 54 -16.67 -6.26 1.05
N THR A 55 -16.08 -5.92 2.19
CA THR A 55 -14.69 -5.48 2.31
C THR A 55 -13.89 -6.43 3.19
N LEU A 56 -12.77 -6.94 2.68
CA LEU A 56 -11.83 -7.77 3.40
C LEU A 56 -10.51 -7.04 3.57
N ILE A 57 -10.09 -6.84 4.81
CA ILE A 57 -8.84 -6.12 5.17
C ILE A 57 -7.85 -7.12 5.75
N PHE A 58 -6.67 -7.21 5.14
CA PHE A 58 -5.57 -8.04 5.63
C PHE A 58 -4.65 -7.23 6.53
N ALA A 59 -4.61 -7.60 7.83
CA ALA A 59 -3.74 -7.04 8.85
C ALA A 59 -2.41 -7.80 8.94
N VAL A 60 -1.38 -7.15 9.49
CA VAL A 60 -0.05 -7.74 9.72
C VAL A 60 -0.12 -8.88 10.72
N ASN A 61 -0.75 -8.64 11.87
CA ASN A 61 -0.78 -9.58 13.00
C ASN A 61 -2.04 -9.44 13.85
N ASP A 62 -2.22 -10.45 14.74
CA ASP A 62 -3.20 -10.47 15.82
C ASP A 62 -2.53 -10.94 17.12
N ILE A 63 -1.49 -10.22 17.54
CA ILE A 63 -0.71 -10.54 18.74
C ILE A 63 -1.29 -9.79 19.94
N GLN A 64 -1.49 -10.49 21.06
CA GLN A 64 -1.97 -9.91 22.31
C GLN A 64 -1.16 -8.65 22.69
N HIS A 65 -1.84 -7.58 23.10
CA HIS A 65 -1.30 -6.24 23.44
C HIS A 65 -0.70 -5.41 22.29
N LYS A 66 -0.45 -5.98 21.11
CA LYS A 66 0.06 -5.28 19.92
C LYS A 66 -0.69 -5.70 18.66
N SER A 67 -1.98 -5.95 18.77
CA SER A 67 -2.79 -6.46 17.65
C SER A 67 -3.09 -5.36 16.64
N HIS A 68 -2.50 -5.48 15.45
CA HIS A 68 -2.83 -4.62 14.32
C HIS A 68 -4.30 -4.83 13.87
N SER A 69 -4.77 -6.08 13.90
CA SER A 69 -6.17 -6.37 13.56
C SER A 69 -7.17 -5.69 14.51
N ASP A 70 -6.91 -5.65 15.82
CA ASP A 70 -7.78 -4.95 16.78
C ASP A 70 -7.76 -3.44 16.57
N GLN A 71 -6.60 -2.88 16.27
CA GLN A 71 -6.44 -1.47 15.95
C GLN A 71 -7.26 -1.10 14.71
N LEU A 72 -7.17 -1.89 13.64
CA LEU A 72 -7.92 -1.65 12.40
C LEU A 72 -9.42 -1.77 12.62
N VAL A 73 -9.89 -2.77 13.37
CA VAL A 73 -11.32 -2.92 13.72
C VAL A 73 -11.83 -1.71 14.48
N ARG A 74 -11.10 -1.27 15.50
CA ARG A 74 -11.46 -0.08 16.29
C ARG A 74 -11.55 1.16 15.40
N THR A 75 -10.50 1.43 14.62
CA THR A 75 -10.45 2.59 13.73
C THR A 75 -11.55 2.54 12.67
N ALA A 76 -11.82 1.37 12.08
CA ALA A 76 -12.91 1.21 11.13
C ALA A 76 -14.30 1.47 11.73
N ARG A 77 -14.54 1.01 12.97
CA ARG A 77 -15.79 1.27 13.70
C ARG A 77 -15.97 2.75 14.01
N GLU A 78 -14.89 3.42 14.43
CA GLU A 78 -14.90 4.88 14.69
C GLU A 78 -15.20 5.69 13.43
N ILE A 79 -14.65 5.32 12.28
CA ILE A 79 -14.86 6.02 11.02
C ILE A 79 -16.29 5.79 10.49
N LEU A 80 -16.73 4.53 10.47
CA LEU A 80 -18.01 4.16 9.85
C LEU A 80 -19.21 4.43 10.76
N MET A 81 -19.05 4.37 12.08
CA MET A 81 -20.10 4.59 13.09
C MET A 81 -21.35 3.71 12.89
N ARG A 82 -21.16 2.45 12.43
CA ARG A 82 -22.26 1.53 12.09
C ARG A 82 -22.42 0.34 13.06
N GLY A 83 -21.76 0.43 14.22
CA GLY A 83 -21.85 -0.61 15.25
C GLY A 83 -20.91 -1.79 15.04
N ASP A 84 -20.91 -2.68 16.04
CA ASP A 84 -19.95 -3.75 16.16
C ASP A 84 -20.17 -4.90 15.18
N ASP A 85 -21.43 -5.16 14.81
CA ASP A 85 -21.77 -6.23 13.87
C ASP A 85 -21.35 -5.88 12.43
N PHE A 86 -21.24 -4.60 12.11
CA PHE A 86 -20.88 -4.14 10.78
C PHE A 86 -19.38 -4.39 10.48
N VAL A 87 -18.51 -4.20 11.49
CA VAL A 87 -17.06 -4.43 11.38
C VAL A 87 -16.65 -5.52 12.35
N GLN A 88 -16.15 -6.64 11.84
CA GLN A 88 -15.78 -7.80 12.64
C GLN A 88 -14.31 -8.20 12.45
N LYS A 89 -13.69 -8.72 13.52
CA LYS A 89 -12.42 -9.44 13.44
C LYS A 89 -12.67 -10.93 13.24
N ILE A 90 -11.99 -11.51 12.26
CA ILE A 90 -11.99 -12.96 12.01
C ILE A 90 -10.55 -13.42 11.81
N THR A 91 -9.94 -13.95 12.85
CA THR A 91 -8.57 -14.47 12.85
C THR A 91 -8.53 -15.86 13.48
N GLY A 92 -7.42 -16.55 13.34
CA GLY A 92 -7.17 -17.84 14.01
C GLY A 92 -6.86 -17.72 15.50
N ASN A 93 -6.93 -16.51 16.07
CA ASN A 93 -6.67 -16.30 17.49
C ASN A 93 -7.75 -17.00 18.35
N PRO A 94 -7.38 -17.79 19.37
CA PRO A 94 -8.33 -18.46 20.26
C PRO A 94 -9.33 -17.52 20.96
N ASN A 95 -9.00 -16.24 21.09
CA ASN A 95 -9.89 -15.22 21.67
C ASN A 95 -10.99 -14.76 20.74
N VAL A 96 -10.98 -15.16 19.47
CA VAL A 96 -12.05 -14.87 18.52
C VAL A 96 -13.15 -15.90 18.71
N ASP A 97 -14.27 -15.45 19.26
CA ASP A 97 -15.45 -16.33 19.46
C ASP A 97 -16.02 -16.77 18.10
N LYS A 98 -16.25 -18.08 17.96
CA LYS A 98 -16.91 -18.73 16.82
C LYS A 98 -16.47 -18.24 15.43
N PRO A 99 -15.20 -18.32 15.06
CA PRO A 99 -14.70 -17.75 13.81
C PRO A 99 -15.41 -18.34 12.57
N LEU A 100 -15.76 -19.62 12.55
CA LEU A 100 -16.46 -20.26 11.44
C LEU A 100 -17.88 -19.73 11.27
N GLU A 101 -18.59 -19.41 12.37
CA GLU A 101 -19.91 -18.80 12.30
C GLU A 101 -19.83 -17.37 11.75
N LYS A 102 -18.86 -16.60 12.19
CA LYS A 102 -18.59 -15.25 11.66
C LYS A 102 -18.26 -15.28 10.17
N ILE A 103 -17.50 -16.26 9.71
CA ILE A 103 -17.22 -16.46 8.29
C ILE A 103 -18.51 -16.76 7.51
N ARG A 104 -19.36 -17.65 8.02
CA ARG A 104 -20.65 -17.95 7.40
C ARG A 104 -21.55 -16.74 7.35
N ARG A 105 -21.58 -15.91 8.40
CA ARG A 105 -22.32 -14.64 8.41
C ARG A 105 -21.76 -13.67 7.36
N PHE A 106 -20.45 -13.50 7.30
CA PHE A 106 -19.80 -12.64 6.31
C PHE A 106 -20.12 -13.07 4.88
N ARG A 107 -20.19 -14.37 4.62
CA ARG A 107 -20.56 -14.91 3.31
C ARG A 107 -22.01 -14.67 2.95
N ASN A 108 -22.94 -14.98 3.87
CA ASN A 108 -24.37 -15.22 3.56
C ASN A 108 -25.30 -14.11 4.06
N ARG A 109 -24.81 -13.14 4.82
CA ARG A 109 -25.63 -12.07 5.41
C ARG A 109 -25.13 -10.70 4.94
N PRO A 110 -25.96 -9.66 4.93
CA PRO A 110 -25.51 -8.30 4.67
C PRO A 110 -24.41 -7.87 5.64
N GLU A 111 -24.51 -8.22 6.90
CA GLU A 111 -23.53 -7.95 7.95
C GLU A 111 -22.88 -9.23 8.48
N PRO A 112 -21.57 -9.15 8.80
CA PRO A 112 -20.68 -8.00 8.69
C PRO A 112 -20.39 -7.60 7.24
N SER A 113 -20.25 -6.29 6.98
CA SER A 113 -19.82 -5.75 5.67
C SER A 113 -18.30 -5.59 5.58
N VAL A 114 -17.65 -5.33 6.70
CA VAL A 114 -16.19 -5.20 6.77
C VAL A 114 -15.63 -6.27 7.71
N VAL A 115 -14.62 -6.99 7.21
CA VAL A 115 -13.91 -8.00 8.01
C VAL A 115 -12.42 -7.73 7.98
N VAL A 116 -11.80 -7.72 9.16
CA VAL A 116 -10.36 -7.67 9.34
C VAL A 116 -9.84 -9.06 9.68
N THR A 117 -8.85 -9.53 8.92
CA THR A 117 -8.23 -10.85 9.11
C THR A 117 -6.71 -10.77 9.03
N VAL A 118 -6.03 -11.82 9.50
CA VAL A 118 -4.59 -12.01 9.25
C VAL A 118 -4.39 -13.10 8.21
N ASP A 119 -4.81 -14.33 8.49
CA ASP A 119 -4.56 -15.50 7.64
C ASP A 119 -5.78 -16.35 7.36
N MET A 120 -6.81 -16.35 8.22
CA MET A 120 -7.92 -17.32 8.16
C MET A 120 -8.71 -17.29 6.86
N LEU A 121 -8.84 -16.13 6.24
CA LEU A 121 -9.60 -15.97 5.00
C LEU A 121 -8.72 -16.08 3.74
N SER A 122 -7.43 -16.40 3.89
CA SER A 122 -6.53 -16.69 2.76
C SER A 122 -6.79 -18.05 2.14
N THR A 123 -7.30 -19.03 2.91
CA THR A 123 -7.56 -20.40 2.46
C THR A 123 -9.01 -20.85 2.70
N GLY A 124 -9.57 -21.61 1.77
CA GLY A 124 -10.80 -22.42 1.96
C GLY A 124 -12.15 -21.72 2.05
N VAL A 125 -12.23 -20.38 2.18
CA VAL A 125 -13.53 -19.69 2.31
C VAL A 125 -13.94 -19.04 1.00
N ASP A 126 -15.15 -19.30 0.56
CA ASP A 126 -15.75 -18.72 -0.63
C ASP A 126 -16.71 -17.58 -0.26
N ILE A 127 -16.45 -16.36 -0.74
CA ILE A 127 -17.27 -15.18 -0.52
C ILE A 127 -17.53 -14.51 -1.88
N PRO A 128 -18.55 -14.96 -2.64
CA PRO A 128 -18.83 -14.44 -3.98
C PRO A 128 -19.07 -12.94 -4.01
N ALA A 129 -19.74 -12.40 -2.99
CA ALA A 129 -20.07 -10.98 -2.85
C ALA A 129 -18.90 -10.10 -2.41
N LEU A 130 -17.67 -10.63 -2.31
CA LEU A 130 -16.50 -9.84 -1.92
C LEU A 130 -16.12 -8.87 -3.05
N GLU A 131 -16.11 -7.57 -2.76
CA GLU A 131 -15.88 -6.51 -3.75
C GLU A 131 -14.61 -5.71 -3.46
N TYR A 132 -14.24 -5.51 -2.18
CA TYR A 132 -13.06 -4.76 -1.80
C TYR A 132 -12.07 -5.67 -1.05
N ILE A 133 -10.83 -5.67 -1.50
CA ILE A 133 -9.72 -6.36 -0.84
C ILE A 133 -8.65 -5.33 -0.51
N VAL A 134 -8.34 -5.18 0.78
CA VAL A 134 -7.40 -4.19 1.30
C VAL A 134 -6.19 -4.89 1.88
N PHE A 135 -5.01 -4.56 1.40
CA PHE A 135 -3.76 -5.08 1.95
C PHE A 135 -3.10 -4.02 2.82
N LEU A 136 -3.24 -4.16 4.14
CA LEU A 136 -2.49 -3.43 5.15
C LEU A 136 -1.37 -4.30 5.73
N ARG A 137 -0.85 -5.19 4.89
CA ARG A 137 0.35 -6.02 5.13
C ARG A 137 1.08 -6.25 3.83
N PRO A 138 2.40 -6.32 3.81
CA PRO A 138 3.13 -6.74 2.63
C PRO A 138 2.86 -8.23 2.36
N VAL A 139 2.74 -8.55 1.09
CA VAL A 139 2.55 -9.93 0.62
C VAL A 139 3.82 -10.37 -0.07
N LYS A 140 4.60 -11.23 0.59
CA LYS A 140 5.89 -11.73 0.08
C LYS A 140 5.76 -13.02 -0.74
N SER A 141 4.61 -13.69 -0.66
CA SER A 141 4.39 -14.98 -1.34
C SER A 141 3.40 -14.83 -2.49
N ARG A 142 3.84 -15.18 -3.71
CA ARG A 142 2.97 -15.22 -4.89
C ARG A 142 1.78 -16.18 -4.70
N ILE A 143 2.00 -17.31 -4.04
CA ILE A 143 0.94 -18.29 -3.78
C ILE A 143 -0.12 -17.68 -2.88
N LEU A 144 0.30 -17.06 -1.77
CA LEU A 144 -0.61 -16.39 -0.84
C LEU A 144 -1.38 -15.26 -1.54
N TRP A 145 -0.70 -14.46 -2.35
CA TRP A 145 -1.28 -13.42 -3.18
C TRP A 145 -2.37 -13.96 -4.09
N THR A 146 -2.06 -14.99 -4.89
CA THR A 146 -3.03 -15.61 -5.81
C THR A 146 -4.24 -16.18 -5.06
N GLN A 147 -4.03 -16.76 -3.88
CA GLN A 147 -5.10 -17.27 -3.03
C GLN A 147 -6.01 -16.15 -2.51
N MET A 148 -5.43 -15.02 -2.09
CA MET A 148 -6.19 -13.85 -1.63
C MET A 148 -7.00 -13.23 -2.77
N LEU A 149 -6.41 -13.08 -3.96
CA LEU A 149 -7.10 -12.57 -5.15
C LEU A 149 -8.22 -13.48 -5.61
N GLY A 150 -8.00 -14.78 -5.62
CA GLY A 150 -9.01 -15.77 -6.00
C GLY A 150 -10.32 -15.65 -5.21
N ARG A 151 -10.32 -14.90 -4.11
CA ARG A 151 -11.56 -14.57 -3.36
C ARG A 151 -12.38 -13.48 -4.04
N GLY A 152 -11.71 -12.50 -4.65
CA GLY A 152 -12.38 -11.39 -5.35
C GLY A 152 -12.87 -11.75 -6.75
N THR A 153 -12.23 -12.71 -7.42
CA THR A 153 -12.51 -13.02 -8.84
C THR A 153 -13.85 -13.76 -9.09
N ARG A 154 -14.55 -14.19 -8.04
CA ARG A 154 -15.79 -14.91 -8.21
C ARG A 154 -16.94 -14.00 -8.62
N LYS A 155 -17.71 -14.46 -9.60
CA LYS A 155 -18.94 -13.77 -10.02
C LYS A 155 -20.00 -13.91 -8.94
N CYS A 156 -20.79 -12.86 -8.74
CA CYS A 156 -21.95 -12.87 -7.87
C CYS A 156 -23.12 -12.19 -8.63
N THR A 157 -23.99 -13.00 -9.17
CA THR A 157 -25.14 -12.52 -9.96
C THR A 157 -26.18 -11.81 -9.11
N GLU A 158 -26.29 -12.18 -7.83
CA GLU A 158 -27.24 -11.58 -6.88
C GLU A 158 -27.01 -10.07 -6.70
N ILE A 159 -25.79 -9.61 -6.85
CA ILE A 159 -25.42 -8.20 -6.70
C ILE A 159 -24.87 -7.60 -8.00
N ASN A 160 -25.01 -8.29 -9.13
CA ASN A 160 -24.45 -7.90 -10.43
C ASN A 160 -22.97 -7.53 -10.35
N LYS A 161 -22.20 -8.31 -9.61
CA LYS A 161 -20.77 -8.06 -9.44
C LYS A 161 -20.00 -8.37 -10.71
N GLU A 162 -19.41 -7.35 -11.33
CA GLU A 162 -18.59 -7.46 -12.53
C GLU A 162 -17.11 -7.46 -12.22
N CYS A 163 -16.69 -6.70 -11.20
CA CYS A 163 -15.31 -6.55 -10.80
C CYS A 163 -15.16 -6.57 -9.27
N PHE A 164 -13.93 -6.53 -8.83
CA PHE A 164 -13.55 -6.25 -7.44
C PHE A 164 -12.39 -5.27 -7.41
N THR A 165 -12.28 -4.51 -6.35
CA THR A 165 -11.24 -3.49 -6.18
C THR A 165 -10.20 -3.95 -5.17
N ILE A 166 -8.93 -3.72 -5.50
CA ILE A 166 -7.80 -3.99 -4.63
C ILE A 166 -7.19 -2.66 -4.21
N PHE A 167 -7.02 -2.49 -2.91
CA PHE A 167 -6.29 -1.38 -2.33
C PHE A 167 -4.91 -1.88 -1.90
N ASP A 168 -3.88 -1.44 -2.64
CA ASP A 168 -2.48 -1.70 -2.33
C ASP A 168 -1.92 -0.53 -1.51
N CYS A 169 -1.80 -0.74 -0.21
CA CYS A 169 -1.29 0.27 0.72
C CYS A 169 0.24 0.26 0.86
N PHE A 170 0.95 -0.51 0.01
CA PHE A 170 2.40 -0.70 0.07
C PHE A 170 3.11 -0.31 -1.23
N ASP A 171 2.98 0.94 -1.65
CA ASP A 171 3.77 1.59 -2.72
C ASP A 171 3.94 0.76 -4.00
N GLY A 172 2.88 0.07 -4.42
CA GLY A 172 2.85 -0.67 -5.67
C GLY A 172 3.60 -2.01 -5.66
N THR A 173 4.00 -2.53 -4.50
CA THR A 173 4.63 -3.85 -4.41
C THR A 173 3.74 -4.96 -4.96
N LEU A 174 2.44 -4.82 -4.84
CA LEU A 174 1.46 -5.77 -5.37
C LEU A 174 1.32 -5.66 -6.89
N ILE A 175 1.42 -4.46 -7.44
CA ILE A 175 1.36 -4.21 -8.90
C ILE A 175 2.52 -4.91 -9.62
N GLN A 176 3.69 -5.02 -9.01
CA GLN A 176 4.83 -5.76 -9.58
C GLN A 176 4.52 -7.25 -9.74
N TYR A 177 3.77 -7.85 -8.81
CA TYR A 177 3.31 -9.23 -8.96
C TYR A 177 2.32 -9.39 -10.11
N PHE A 178 1.49 -8.38 -10.39
CA PHE A 178 0.54 -8.40 -11.51
C PHE A 178 1.22 -8.24 -12.86
N LYS A 179 2.20 -7.36 -13.00
CA LYS A 179 2.92 -7.13 -14.26
C LYS A 179 3.61 -8.40 -14.77
N ASN A 180 3.98 -9.30 -13.85
CA ASN A 180 4.63 -10.57 -14.17
C ASN A 180 3.64 -11.74 -14.36
N THR A 181 2.34 -11.51 -14.22
CA THR A 181 1.30 -12.52 -14.41
C THR A 181 0.33 -12.02 -15.47
N ASN A 182 0.48 -12.48 -16.71
CA ASN A 182 -0.41 -12.14 -17.83
C ASN A 182 -1.85 -12.70 -17.70
N ASP A 183 -2.24 -13.17 -16.51
CA ASP A 183 -3.47 -13.96 -16.34
C ASP A 183 -4.72 -13.13 -15.97
N PHE A 184 -4.58 -11.82 -15.70
CA PHE A 184 -5.73 -10.96 -15.37
C PHE A 184 -5.67 -9.64 -16.12
N PRO A 185 -6.74 -9.25 -16.86
CA PRO A 185 -6.86 -7.88 -17.34
C PRO A 185 -7.07 -6.95 -16.13
N ILE A 186 -6.09 -6.09 -15.88
CA ILE A 186 -6.17 -5.07 -14.82
C ILE A 186 -6.53 -3.77 -15.48
N GLU A 187 -7.73 -3.29 -15.23
CA GLU A 187 -8.08 -1.89 -15.41
C GLU A 187 -7.54 -1.13 -14.19
N ILE A 188 -6.45 -0.39 -14.39
CA ILE A 188 -5.94 0.54 -13.38
C ILE A 188 -6.89 1.73 -13.44
N GLY A 189 -7.68 1.94 -12.37
CA GLY A 189 -8.54 3.11 -12.27
C GLY A 189 -7.73 4.40 -12.43
N GLU A 190 -8.27 5.39 -13.12
CA GLU A 190 -7.60 6.66 -13.44
C GLU A 190 -7.09 7.42 -12.20
N GLU A 191 -7.58 7.12 -11.01
CA GLU A 191 -7.17 7.74 -9.74
C GLU A 191 -6.09 6.97 -8.96
N GLY A 192 -5.77 5.74 -9.38
CA GLY A 192 -4.65 4.96 -8.87
C GLY A 192 -3.36 5.23 -9.66
N HIS A 193 -3.04 6.48 -9.95
CA HIS A 193 -1.79 6.83 -10.59
C HIS A 193 -0.62 6.36 -9.72
N THR A 194 0.02 5.27 -10.13
CA THR A 194 1.43 5.10 -9.81
C THR A 194 2.14 6.27 -10.48
N VAL A 195 2.30 7.35 -9.71
CA VAL A 195 2.98 8.55 -10.19
C VAL A 195 4.30 8.10 -10.79
N THR A 196 4.45 8.29 -12.07
CA THR A 196 5.64 7.88 -12.82
C THR A 196 6.86 8.64 -12.30
N ILE A 197 8.06 8.12 -12.54
CA ILE A 197 9.29 8.85 -12.18
C ILE A 197 9.31 10.24 -12.85
N ARG A 198 8.74 10.36 -14.05
CA ARG A 198 8.61 11.61 -14.78
C ARG A 198 7.68 12.59 -14.07
N GLU A 199 6.52 12.13 -13.64
CA GLU A 199 5.57 12.96 -12.87
C GLU A 199 6.11 13.39 -11.53
N ILE A 200 6.86 12.53 -10.82
CA ILE A 200 7.53 12.92 -9.57
C ILE A 200 8.52 14.06 -9.83
N ILE A 201 9.32 13.96 -10.88
CA ILE A 201 10.29 14.99 -11.26
C ILE A 201 9.58 16.29 -11.63
N GLU A 202 8.50 16.24 -12.42
CA GLU A 202 7.69 17.42 -12.77
C GLU A 202 7.00 18.03 -11.55
N ASN A 203 6.51 17.22 -10.61
CA ASN A 203 5.93 17.71 -9.36
C ASN A 203 6.98 18.46 -8.50
N ILE A 204 8.23 17.98 -8.45
CA ILE A 204 9.33 18.70 -7.78
C ILE A 204 9.59 20.03 -8.50
N TRP A 205 9.64 20.03 -9.84
CA TRP A 205 9.85 21.23 -10.63
C TRP A 205 8.76 22.27 -10.41
N ASN A 206 7.51 21.84 -10.40
CA ASN A 206 6.34 22.70 -10.22
C ASN A 206 6.03 23.04 -8.75
N ASN A 207 6.91 22.65 -7.82
CA ASN A 207 6.75 22.88 -6.38
C ASN A 207 5.45 22.27 -5.79
N ILE A 208 5.00 21.15 -6.35
CA ILE A 208 3.85 20.39 -5.86
C ILE A 208 4.36 19.38 -4.83
N GLU A 209 3.97 19.54 -3.56
CA GLU A 209 4.40 18.68 -2.43
C GLU A 209 5.91 18.33 -2.49
N PRO A 210 6.81 19.33 -2.55
CA PRO A 210 8.21 19.12 -2.94
C PRO A 210 8.93 18.16 -2.02
N GLU A 211 8.75 18.21 -0.71
CA GLU A 211 9.42 17.31 0.23
C GLU A 211 8.93 15.87 0.10
N TYR A 212 7.65 15.66 -0.09
CA TYR A 212 7.08 14.34 -0.34
C TYR A 212 7.63 13.73 -1.64
N ASN A 213 7.62 14.51 -2.73
CA ASN A 213 8.09 14.04 -4.03
C ASN A 213 9.62 13.84 -4.06
N LYS A 214 10.41 14.67 -3.37
CA LYS A 214 11.86 14.45 -3.20
C LYS A 214 12.15 13.13 -2.50
N ASN A 215 11.49 12.85 -1.38
CA ASN A 215 11.65 11.60 -0.65
C ASN A 215 11.25 10.38 -1.51
N ARG A 216 10.18 10.51 -2.28
CA ARG A 216 9.69 9.46 -3.19
C ARG A 216 10.69 9.19 -4.32
N LEU A 217 11.28 10.24 -4.89
CA LEU A 217 12.32 10.11 -5.92
C LEU A 217 13.57 9.43 -5.37
N ILE A 218 14.05 9.85 -4.19
CA ILE A 218 15.21 9.24 -3.52
C ILE A 218 15.02 7.74 -3.32
N LYS A 219 13.86 7.31 -2.81
CA LYS A 219 13.54 5.88 -2.63
C LYS A 219 13.59 5.12 -3.95
N ARG A 220 13.08 5.69 -5.03
CA ARG A 220 13.12 5.05 -6.36
C ARG A 220 14.53 4.95 -6.91
N LEU A 221 15.32 6.00 -6.79
CA LEU A 221 16.71 6.00 -7.25
C LEU A 221 17.55 4.97 -6.49
N ARG A 222 17.37 4.84 -5.17
CA ARG A 222 18.05 3.81 -4.38
C ARG A 222 17.70 2.40 -4.83
N ARG A 223 16.41 2.15 -5.10
CA ARG A 223 15.96 0.85 -5.64
C ARG A 223 16.60 0.55 -7.00
N ILE A 224 16.68 1.53 -7.90
CA ILE A 224 17.36 1.39 -9.19
C ILE A 224 18.84 1.03 -8.96
N ALA A 225 19.51 1.73 -8.04
CA ALA A 225 20.91 1.46 -7.72
C ALA A 225 21.16 0.04 -7.19
N GLU A 226 20.19 -0.56 -6.48
CA GLU A 226 20.29 -1.92 -5.94
C GLU A 226 20.03 -3.00 -6.99
N THR A 227 19.25 -2.71 -8.02
CA THR A 227 18.76 -3.70 -8.99
C THR A 227 19.36 -3.55 -10.39
N MET A 228 20.02 -2.41 -10.67
CA MET A 228 20.61 -2.15 -11.99
C MET A 228 21.79 -3.07 -12.32
N SER A 229 21.92 -3.41 -13.61
CA SER A 229 23.05 -4.15 -14.13
C SER A 229 24.34 -3.29 -14.20
N ALA A 230 25.52 -3.93 -14.33
CA ALA A 230 26.78 -3.24 -14.55
C ALA A 230 26.74 -2.38 -15.83
N LYS A 231 26.10 -2.86 -16.88
CA LYS A 231 25.91 -2.14 -18.14
C LYS A 231 25.06 -0.88 -17.99
N ALA A 232 23.99 -0.97 -17.17
CA ALA A 232 23.17 0.19 -16.87
C ALA A 232 23.97 1.24 -16.08
N ARG A 233 24.83 0.81 -15.14
CA ARG A 233 25.71 1.72 -14.41
C ARG A 233 26.64 2.51 -15.33
N GLU A 234 27.28 1.87 -16.29
CA GLU A 234 28.09 2.56 -17.32
C GLU A 234 27.25 3.59 -18.11
N ALA A 235 26.00 3.28 -18.43
CA ALA A 235 25.12 4.21 -19.12
C ALA A 235 24.77 5.44 -18.25
N PHE A 236 24.69 5.29 -16.92
CA PHE A 236 24.46 6.40 -15.99
C PHE A 236 25.68 7.34 -15.87
N GLU A 237 26.91 6.91 -16.21
CA GLU A 237 28.12 7.76 -16.17
C GLU A 237 27.98 9.00 -17.08
N ALA A 238 27.17 8.92 -18.14
CA ALA A 238 26.89 10.06 -18.99
C ALA A 238 26.15 11.22 -18.29
N TYR A 239 25.53 10.95 -17.13
CA TYR A 239 24.66 11.91 -16.42
C TYR A 239 25.05 12.12 -14.96
N ILE A 240 25.64 11.11 -14.34
CA ILE A 240 26.00 11.09 -12.92
C ILE A 240 27.47 10.65 -12.82
N PRO A 241 28.31 11.35 -12.01
CA PRO A 241 29.69 10.92 -11.80
C PRO A 241 29.78 9.45 -11.39
N ASP A 242 30.67 8.69 -12.05
CA ASP A 242 30.94 7.27 -11.80
C ASP A 242 29.70 6.35 -11.92
N GLY A 243 28.59 6.84 -12.50
CA GLY A 243 27.33 6.10 -12.57
C GLY A 243 26.74 5.76 -11.20
N ASP A 244 27.18 6.49 -10.14
CA ASP A 244 26.73 6.22 -8.77
C ASP A 244 25.34 6.79 -8.49
N VAL A 245 24.33 6.06 -8.92
CA VAL A 245 22.92 6.40 -8.70
C VAL A 245 22.57 6.43 -7.21
N LYS A 246 23.24 5.62 -6.37
CA LYS A 246 23.01 5.60 -4.94
C LYS A 246 23.54 6.89 -4.28
N GLY A 247 24.78 7.25 -4.56
CA GLY A 247 25.36 8.49 -4.06
C GLY A 247 24.61 9.73 -4.58
N PHE A 248 24.14 9.69 -5.82
CA PHE A 248 23.27 10.74 -6.37
C PHE A 248 21.95 10.85 -5.58
N ALA A 249 21.31 9.73 -5.27
CA ALA A 249 20.07 9.70 -4.48
C ALA A 249 20.29 10.24 -3.06
N ASP A 250 21.37 9.82 -2.40
CA ASP A 250 21.70 10.21 -1.03
C ASP A 250 21.99 11.73 -0.91
N ASN A 251 22.57 12.31 -1.95
CA ASN A 251 22.89 13.72 -2.00
C ASN A 251 21.81 14.60 -2.67
N LEU A 252 20.73 14.00 -3.18
CA LEU A 252 19.76 14.71 -4.01
C LEU A 252 19.13 15.93 -3.33
N LYS A 253 18.79 15.84 -2.04
CA LYS A 253 18.21 16.97 -1.30
C LYS A 253 19.19 18.14 -1.24
N LYS A 254 20.45 17.85 -0.95
CA LYS A 254 21.52 18.86 -0.88
C LYS A 254 21.76 19.48 -2.26
N MET A 255 21.85 18.67 -3.30
CA MET A 255 22.02 19.15 -4.68
C MET A 255 20.86 20.07 -5.13
N LEU A 256 19.62 19.74 -4.75
CA LEU A 256 18.45 20.59 -5.04
C LEU A 256 18.45 21.90 -4.24
N ILE A 257 19.12 21.96 -3.10
CA ILE A 257 19.32 23.20 -2.33
C ILE A 257 20.45 24.04 -2.92
N ASP A 258 21.58 23.40 -3.24
CA ASP A 258 22.80 24.07 -3.69
C ASP A 258 22.66 24.56 -5.16
N ASP A 259 22.12 23.74 -6.05
CA ASP A 259 21.86 24.05 -7.46
C ASP A 259 20.58 23.37 -7.98
N PHE A 260 19.45 23.98 -7.70
CA PHE A 260 18.15 23.47 -8.16
C PHE A 260 18.07 23.34 -9.68
N THR A 261 18.51 24.37 -10.40
CA THR A 261 18.37 24.43 -11.87
C THR A 261 19.23 23.37 -12.56
N GLY A 262 20.48 23.22 -12.14
CA GLY A 262 21.42 22.22 -12.69
C GLY A 262 20.95 20.79 -12.38
N THR A 263 20.57 20.54 -11.12
CA THR A 263 20.06 19.24 -10.70
C THR A 263 18.78 18.86 -11.46
N MET A 264 17.84 19.79 -11.58
CA MET A 264 16.59 19.54 -12.32
C MET A 264 16.82 19.42 -13.84
N ARG A 265 17.84 20.05 -14.40
CA ARG A 265 18.22 19.84 -15.81
C ARG A 265 18.64 18.39 -16.06
N THR A 266 19.40 17.80 -15.17
CA THR A 266 19.78 16.38 -15.24
C THR A 266 18.55 15.48 -15.06
N LEU A 267 17.73 15.70 -14.03
CA LEU A 267 16.54 14.91 -13.75
C LEU A 267 15.49 14.99 -14.87
N ARG A 268 15.31 16.15 -15.51
CA ARG A 268 14.35 16.36 -16.60
C ARG A 268 14.90 15.98 -17.98
N ASN A 269 16.15 15.52 -18.08
CA ASN A 269 16.69 15.05 -19.35
C ASN A 269 15.92 13.80 -19.81
N PRO A 270 15.28 13.80 -20.99
CA PRO A 270 14.47 12.67 -21.45
C PRO A 270 15.23 11.35 -21.52
N LYS A 271 16.49 11.39 -21.96
CA LYS A 271 17.32 10.18 -22.05
C LYS A 271 17.70 9.64 -20.67
N PHE A 272 17.94 10.53 -19.70
CA PHE A 272 18.16 10.12 -18.32
C PHE A 272 16.91 9.50 -17.71
N GLN A 273 15.74 10.09 -17.95
CA GLN A 273 14.47 9.53 -17.50
C GLN A 273 14.15 8.17 -18.15
N ASP A 274 14.46 8.02 -19.45
CA ASP A 274 14.32 6.74 -20.14
C ASP A 274 15.24 5.67 -19.54
N LEU A 275 16.46 6.05 -19.17
CA LEU A 275 17.40 5.16 -18.50
C LEU A 275 16.92 4.78 -17.10
N LEU A 276 16.33 5.72 -16.33
CA LEU A 276 15.73 5.42 -15.01
C LEU A 276 14.52 4.48 -15.09
N ILE A 277 13.87 4.38 -16.23
CA ILE A 277 12.71 3.51 -16.45
C ILE A 277 13.14 2.14 -16.97
N ASN A 278 14.17 2.10 -17.84
CA ASN A 278 14.62 0.91 -18.58
C ASN A 278 16.10 0.62 -18.26
N TYR A 279 16.42 0.38 -17.00
CA TYR A 279 17.80 0.22 -16.49
C TYR A 279 18.29 -1.24 -16.44
N ASP A 280 17.66 -2.17 -17.13
CA ASP A 280 18.06 -3.58 -17.22
C ASP A 280 19.28 -3.81 -18.13
#